data_0cef19e198a2a70c1f276dafaeec4b9e
#
_entry.id   0cef19e198a2a70c1f276dafaeec4b9e
#
_cell.length_a   1.000
_cell.length_b   1.000
_cell.length_c   1.000
_cell.angle_alpha   90.00
_cell.angle_beta   90.00
_cell.angle_gamma   90.00
#
_symmetry.space_group_name_H-M   'P 1'
#
loop_
_entity.id
_entity.type
_entity.pdbx_description
1 polymer ?
#
loop_
_entity_poly.entity_id
_entity_poly.type
_entity_poly.pdbx_seq_one_letter_code
_entity_poly.pdbx_strand_id
1 'polypeptide(L)'
;MAVIKTENLTYVYGEGTPFRKTAVDNVNIEINDGEMVGIIGHTGSGKSTLIQHFNGLLKPTSGSVYIDGERLWDDKSRLRPIRFKVGLVFQYPEYQLFEETCYKDIAFGPKNMGIKEDQIDKYVKEAARMVGLSPEILDKSPFELSGGQKRRVAIA
;
A
#
# COMPACT_ATOMS: atom_id res chain seq x y z
N MET A 1 -2.44 0.61 -21.33
CA MET A 1 -2.67 1.94 -20.75
C MET A 1 -1.92 1.97 -19.43
N ALA A 2 -1.16 3.04 -19.14
CA ALA A 2 -0.41 3.14 -17.89
C ALA A 2 -1.35 3.23 -16.69
N VAL A 3 -1.17 2.31 -15.75
CA VAL A 3 -1.91 2.30 -14.48
C VAL A 3 -1.24 3.22 -13.45
N ILE A 4 0.11 3.28 -13.49
CA ILE A 4 0.91 4.18 -12.65
C ILE A 4 1.89 4.91 -13.56
N LYS A 5 1.95 6.25 -13.45
CA LYS A 5 2.92 7.07 -14.15
C LYS A 5 3.48 8.14 -13.23
N THR A 6 4.78 8.41 -13.35
CA THR A 6 5.41 9.57 -12.70
C THR A 6 6.06 10.46 -13.75
N GLU A 7 5.99 11.76 -13.52
CA GLU A 7 6.64 12.78 -14.35
C GLU A 7 7.49 13.70 -13.49
N ASN A 8 8.79 13.69 -13.72
CA ASN A 8 9.81 14.49 -13.01
C ASN A 8 9.65 14.41 -11.48
N LEU A 9 9.26 13.23 -10.98
CA LEU A 9 8.98 13.02 -9.57
C LEU A 9 10.23 13.26 -8.73
N THR A 10 10.17 14.23 -7.84
CA THR A 10 11.23 14.55 -6.89
C THR A 10 10.66 14.63 -5.48
N TYR A 11 11.39 14.05 -4.53
CA TYR A 11 11.04 14.10 -3.13
C TYR A 11 12.25 14.36 -2.23
N VAL A 12 12.11 15.37 -1.37
CA VAL A 12 13.15 15.85 -0.47
C VAL A 12 12.65 15.75 0.96
N TYR A 13 13.33 14.94 1.79
CA TYR A 13 13.11 14.96 3.24
C TYR A 13 13.74 16.20 3.86
N GLY A 14 13.09 16.77 4.88
CA GLY A 14 13.64 17.91 5.64
C GLY A 14 13.85 19.16 4.78
N GLU A 15 12.99 19.41 3.81
CA GLU A 15 13.05 20.64 3.00
C GLU A 15 13.02 21.87 3.90
N GLY A 16 13.95 22.82 3.64
CA GLY A 16 14.10 24.03 4.47
C GLY A 16 14.87 23.82 5.78
N THR A 17 15.39 22.63 6.05
CA THR A 17 16.19 22.35 7.24
C THR A 17 17.65 21.95 6.90
N PRO A 18 18.59 22.00 7.87
CA PRO A 18 19.95 21.50 7.67
C PRO A 18 20.04 20.00 7.34
N PHE A 19 18.98 19.23 7.62
CA PHE A 19 18.91 17.78 7.36
C PHE A 19 18.27 17.45 6.01
N ARG A 20 18.30 18.38 5.07
CA ARG A 20 17.76 18.18 3.72
C ARG A 20 18.44 17.00 3.02
N LYS A 21 17.61 16.04 2.55
CA LYS A 21 18.07 14.86 1.80
C LYS A 21 17.12 14.56 0.65
N THR A 22 17.62 14.62 -0.58
CA THR A 22 16.87 14.16 -1.76
C THR A 22 16.82 12.64 -1.76
N ALA A 23 15.63 12.08 -1.73
CA ALA A 23 15.39 10.63 -1.71
C ALA A 23 14.95 10.09 -3.07
N VAL A 24 14.24 10.89 -3.84
CA VAL A 24 13.82 10.61 -5.22
C VAL A 24 14.14 11.85 -6.03
N ASP A 25 14.78 11.70 -7.18
CA ASP A 25 15.22 12.81 -8.00
C ASP A 25 14.85 12.61 -9.48
N ASN A 26 13.96 13.44 -9.97
CA ASN A 26 13.54 13.53 -11.37
C ASN A 26 13.15 12.17 -12.00
N VAL A 27 12.41 11.33 -11.24
CA VAL A 27 12.06 9.97 -11.67
C VAL A 27 10.85 9.99 -12.59
N ASN A 28 11.03 9.36 -13.76
CA ASN A 28 10.00 9.13 -14.76
C ASN A 28 9.79 7.64 -14.95
N ILE A 29 8.63 7.12 -14.57
CA ILE A 29 8.25 5.71 -14.67
C ILE A 29 6.87 5.61 -15.28
N GLU A 30 6.67 4.57 -16.07
CA GLU A 30 5.36 4.19 -16.59
C GLU A 30 5.19 2.69 -16.39
N ILE A 31 4.14 2.29 -15.68
CA ILE A 31 3.78 0.89 -15.39
C ILE A 31 2.42 0.64 -16.01
N ASN A 32 2.34 -0.35 -16.88
CA ASN A 32 1.12 -0.72 -17.57
C ASN A 32 0.35 -1.82 -16.85
N ASP A 33 -0.92 -1.97 -17.20
CA ASP A 33 -1.76 -3.04 -16.68
C ASP A 33 -1.14 -4.42 -16.98
N GLY A 34 -1.17 -5.31 -15.98
CA GLY A 34 -0.59 -6.64 -16.06
C GLY A 34 0.94 -6.71 -15.98
N GLU A 35 1.64 -5.59 -15.86
CA GLU A 35 3.09 -5.56 -15.73
C GLU A 35 3.56 -5.93 -14.31
N MET A 36 4.63 -6.74 -14.24
CA MET A 36 5.39 -6.96 -13.02
C MET A 36 6.72 -6.20 -13.10
N VAL A 37 6.90 -5.20 -12.26
CA VAL A 37 8.08 -4.33 -12.26
C VAL A 37 8.93 -4.56 -11.02
N GLY A 38 10.22 -4.87 -11.21
CA GLY A 38 11.21 -4.98 -10.14
C GLY A 38 11.96 -3.67 -9.92
N ILE A 39 11.97 -3.13 -8.69
CA ILE A 39 12.76 -1.97 -8.31
C ILE A 39 13.99 -2.43 -7.52
N ILE A 40 15.19 -2.25 -8.10
CA ILE A 40 16.45 -2.71 -7.55
C ILE A 40 17.30 -1.51 -7.11
N GLY A 41 18.06 -1.67 -6.05
CA GLY A 41 18.98 -0.66 -5.54
C GLY A 41 19.41 -0.96 -4.10
N HIS A 42 20.50 -0.32 -3.64
CA HIS A 42 21.01 -0.47 -2.27
C HIS A 42 20.05 0.10 -1.23
N THR A 43 20.26 -0.22 0.05
CA THR A 43 19.50 0.36 1.17
C THR A 43 19.68 1.89 1.18
N GLY A 44 18.59 2.62 1.32
CA GLY A 44 18.58 4.09 1.32
C GLY A 44 18.59 4.74 -0.07
N SER A 45 18.47 3.97 -1.18
CA SER A 45 18.37 4.49 -2.55
C SER A 45 16.99 5.07 -2.94
N GLY A 46 16.05 5.20 -2.01
CA GLY A 46 14.76 5.83 -2.25
C GLY A 46 13.64 4.88 -2.73
N LYS A 47 13.85 3.57 -2.84
CA LYS A 47 12.83 2.60 -3.31
C LYS A 47 11.51 2.69 -2.54
N SER A 48 11.58 2.60 -1.21
CA SER A 48 10.39 2.67 -0.36
C SER A 48 9.72 4.04 -0.43
N THR A 49 10.52 5.11 -0.54
CA THR A 49 10.01 6.46 -0.75
C THR A 49 9.25 6.57 -2.08
N LEU A 50 9.81 6.00 -3.16
CA LEU A 50 9.19 6.01 -4.47
C LEU A 50 7.83 5.30 -4.46
N ILE A 51 7.76 4.06 -3.95
CA ILE A 51 6.49 3.30 -3.94
C ILE A 51 5.42 3.94 -3.04
N GLN A 52 5.80 4.65 -1.98
CA GLN A 52 4.85 5.38 -1.12
C GLN A 52 4.20 6.57 -1.82
N HIS A 53 4.74 7.05 -2.94
CA HIS A 53 4.08 8.04 -3.76
C HIS A 53 2.95 7.45 -4.60
N PHE A 54 3.03 6.17 -4.97
CA PHE A 54 2.04 5.54 -5.86
C PHE A 54 0.65 5.38 -5.20
N ASN A 55 0.60 5.27 -3.87
CA ASN A 55 -0.67 5.21 -3.12
C ASN A 55 -1.01 6.53 -2.39
N GLY A 56 -0.26 7.60 -2.65
CA GLY A 56 -0.50 8.91 -2.05
C GLY A 56 -0.19 9.00 -0.55
N LEU A 57 0.69 8.14 0.00
CA LEU A 57 1.21 8.32 1.36
C LEU A 57 2.16 9.51 1.43
N LEU A 58 2.99 9.71 0.40
CA LEU A 58 3.88 10.86 0.30
C LEU A 58 3.40 11.78 -0.82
N LYS A 59 3.43 13.08 -0.56
CA LYS A 59 3.20 14.11 -1.56
C LYS A 59 4.55 14.49 -2.18
N PRO A 60 4.69 14.53 -3.51
CA PRO A 60 5.89 15.00 -4.17
C PRO A 60 6.31 16.41 -3.72
N THR A 61 7.61 16.65 -3.60
CA THR A 61 8.17 18.01 -3.49
C THR A 61 8.01 18.75 -4.83
N SER A 62 8.27 18.05 -5.94
CA SER A 62 7.98 18.51 -7.29
C SER A 62 7.67 17.34 -8.22
N GLY A 63 7.17 17.65 -9.43
CA GLY A 63 6.72 16.64 -10.38
C GLY A 63 5.31 16.13 -10.09
N SER A 64 4.95 15.00 -10.68
CA SER A 64 3.59 14.48 -10.65
C SER A 64 3.54 12.95 -10.59
N VAL A 65 2.48 12.45 -9.97
CA VAL A 65 2.11 11.04 -9.97
C VAL A 65 0.70 10.92 -10.55
N TYR A 66 0.51 9.97 -11.44
CA TYR A 66 -0.76 9.68 -12.08
C TYR A 66 -1.15 8.23 -11.79
N ILE A 67 -2.40 8.02 -11.46
CA ILE A 67 -3.03 6.71 -11.31
C ILE A 67 -4.23 6.65 -12.24
N ASP A 68 -4.26 5.66 -13.12
CA ASP A 68 -5.28 5.52 -14.17
C ASP A 68 -5.44 6.80 -15.02
N GLY A 69 -4.33 7.52 -15.28
CA GLY A 69 -4.31 8.78 -16.04
C GLY A 69 -4.73 10.03 -15.25
N GLU A 70 -5.17 9.88 -14.01
CA GLU A 70 -5.56 11.00 -13.14
C GLU A 70 -4.41 11.44 -12.25
N ARG A 71 -4.14 12.76 -12.21
CA ARG A 71 -3.10 13.32 -11.35
C ARG A 71 -3.50 13.26 -9.88
N LEU A 72 -2.65 12.63 -9.07
CA LEU A 72 -2.98 12.19 -7.71
C LEU A 72 -3.25 13.34 -6.73
N TRP A 73 -2.56 14.46 -6.83
CA TRP A 73 -2.57 15.53 -5.83
C TRP A 73 -3.32 16.79 -6.25
N ASP A 74 -4.02 16.77 -7.40
CA ASP A 74 -4.85 17.90 -7.83
C ASP A 74 -6.07 18.08 -6.92
N ASP A 75 -6.62 16.97 -6.41
CA ASP A 75 -7.72 16.97 -5.48
C ASP A 75 -7.47 15.97 -4.33
N LYS A 76 -7.38 16.48 -3.10
CA LYS A 76 -7.16 15.63 -1.91
C LYS A 76 -8.29 14.64 -1.64
N SER A 77 -9.51 14.91 -2.10
CA SER A 77 -10.65 13.98 -1.94
C SER A 77 -10.43 12.67 -2.68
N ARG A 78 -9.59 12.65 -3.71
CA ARG A 78 -9.25 11.47 -4.51
C ARG A 78 -8.26 10.52 -3.84
N LEU A 79 -7.53 10.98 -2.81
CA LEU A 79 -6.53 10.14 -2.13
C LEU A 79 -7.13 8.89 -1.49
N ARG A 80 -8.32 9.00 -0.90
CA ARG A 80 -8.98 7.85 -0.27
C ARG A 80 -9.39 6.78 -1.30
N PRO A 81 -10.11 7.09 -2.37
CA PRO A 81 -10.40 6.14 -3.45
C PRO A 81 -9.15 5.48 -4.06
N ILE A 82 -8.07 6.24 -4.23
CA ILE A 82 -6.82 5.73 -4.80
C ILE A 82 -6.14 4.72 -3.88
N ARG A 83 -6.15 4.92 -2.57
CA ARG A 83 -5.61 3.95 -1.60
C ARG A 83 -6.35 2.61 -1.61
N PHE A 84 -7.59 2.60 -2.08
CA PHE A 84 -8.34 1.35 -2.30
C PHE A 84 -8.00 0.67 -3.64
N LYS A 85 -7.46 1.43 -4.60
CA LYS A 85 -6.99 0.88 -5.88
C LYS A 85 -5.54 0.41 -5.80
N VAL A 86 -4.68 1.14 -5.08
CA VAL A 86 -3.24 0.87 -4.98
C VAL A 86 -2.91 0.37 -3.58
N GLY A 87 -2.94 -0.93 -3.40
CA GLY A 87 -2.51 -1.58 -2.16
C GLY A 87 -1.01 -1.44 -1.96
N LEU A 88 -0.59 -1.17 -0.72
CA LEU A 88 0.81 -1.08 -0.33
C LEU A 88 1.10 -2.05 0.81
N VAL A 89 2.02 -2.98 0.56
CA VAL A 89 2.55 -3.88 1.60
C VAL A 89 3.88 -3.33 2.09
N PHE A 90 3.96 -3.02 3.39
CA PHE A 90 5.20 -2.53 4.01
C PHE A 90 6.20 -3.66 4.26
N GLN A 91 7.44 -3.33 4.61
CA GLN A 91 8.56 -4.27 4.82
C GLN A 91 8.22 -5.07 6.07
N TYR A 92 7.61 -5.28 6.84
CA TYR A 92 7.20 -6.11 7.98
C TYR A 92 5.69 -5.88 8.23
N PRO A 93 4.83 -6.33 7.31
CA PRO A 93 3.41 -6.05 7.40
C PRO A 93 2.77 -6.66 8.66
N GLU A 94 3.35 -7.74 9.19
CA GLU A 94 2.93 -8.41 10.42
C GLU A 94 2.97 -7.53 11.68
N TYR A 95 3.73 -6.45 11.68
CA TYR A 95 3.75 -5.50 12.80
C TYR A 95 2.57 -4.51 12.78
N GLN A 96 1.74 -4.57 11.74
CA GLN A 96 0.56 -3.74 11.61
C GLN A 96 -0.72 -4.42 12.12
N LEU A 97 -0.62 -5.70 12.55
CA LEU A 97 -1.74 -6.43 13.13
C LEU A 97 -2.02 -5.90 14.54
N PHE A 98 -3.28 -5.60 14.84
CA PHE A 98 -3.68 -4.96 16.10
C PHE A 98 -5.01 -5.46 16.66
N GLU A 99 -5.79 -6.20 15.89
CA GLU A 99 -7.09 -6.69 16.30
C GLU A 99 -6.99 -7.98 17.14
N GLU A 100 -8.07 -8.32 17.82
CA GLU A 100 -8.16 -9.51 18.67
C GLU A 100 -8.13 -10.81 17.87
N THR A 101 -8.70 -10.79 16.65
CA THR A 101 -8.77 -11.97 15.77
C THR A 101 -8.31 -11.60 14.36
N CYS A 102 -7.77 -12.59 13.65
CA CYS A 102 -7.38 -12.42 12.24
C CYS A 102 -8.55 -12.00 11.35
N TYR A 103 -9.75 -12.47 11.65
CA TYR A 103 -10.97 -12.04 10.96
C TYR A 103 -11.17 -10.53 11.09
N LYS A 104 -11.05 -9.98 12.29
CA LYS A 104 -11.24 -8.55 12.54
C LYS A 104 -10.17 -7.70 11.85
N ASP A 105 -8.90 -8.13 11.86
CA ASP A 105 -7.82 -7.46 11.15
C ASP A 105 -8.09 -7.39 9.64
N ILE A 106 -8.45 -8.53 9.02
CA ILE A 106 -8.77 -8.57 7.58
C ILE A 106 -10.04 -7.75 7.29
N ALA A 107 -11.05 -7.80 8.15
CA ALA A 107 -12.30 -7.04 7.99
C ALA A 107 -12.11 -5.53 8.08
N PHE A 108 -11.03 -5.05 8.68
CA PHE A 108 -10.74 -3.63 8.82
C PHE A 108 -10.69 -2.88 7.49
N GLY A 109 -10.06 -3.48 6.48
CA GLY A 109 -9.99 -2.92 5.12
C GLY A 109 -11.38 -2.71 4.49
N PRO A 110 -12.16 -3.77 4.29
CA PRO A 110 -13.52 -3.68 3.73
C PRO A 110 -14.46 -2.74 4.51
N LYS A 111 -14.38 -2.72 5.84
CA LYS A 111 -15.14 -1.77 6.67
C LYS A 111 -14.79 -0.31 6.36
N ASN A 112 -13.50 -0.02 6.25
CA ASN A 112 -13.03 1.31 5.87
C ASN A 112 -13.41 1.70 4.43
N MET A 113 -13.57 0.73 3.54
CA MET A 113 -14.10 0.96 2.19
C MET A 113 -15.60 1.30 2.21
N GLY A 114 -16.29 1.07 3.31
CA GLY A 114 -17.73 1.27 3.42
C GLY A 114 -18.55 0.11 2.83
N ILE A 115 -17.94 -1.08 2.75
CA ILE A 115 -18.65 -2.31 2.36
C ILE A 115 -19.71 -2.62 3.41
N LYS A 116 -20.88 -3.02 2.95
CA LYS A 116 -22.01 -3.36 3.83
C LYS A 116 -21.67 -4.56 4.72
N GLU A 117 -22.12 -4.54 5.97
CA GLU A 117 -21.79 -5.55 6.98
C GLU A 117 -22.14 -6.98 6.52
N ASP A 118 -23.22 -7.15 5.81
CA ASP A 118 -23.67 -8.44 5.24
C ASP A 118 -22.72 -9.01 4.16
N GLN A 119 -21.83 -8.19 3.62
CA GLN A 119 -20.84 -8.57 2.61
C GLN A 119 -19.44 -8.77 3.16
N ILE A 120 -19.13 -8.23 4.34
CA ILE A 120 -17.78 -8.26 4.93
C ILE A 120 -17.24 -9.68 5.02
N ASP A 121 -18.05 -10.63 5.50
CA ASP A 121 -17.66 -12.05 5.65
C ASP A 121 -17.16 -12.67 4.33
N LYS A 122 -17.82 -12.34 3.23
CA LYS A 122 -17.41 -12.79 1.90
C LYS A 122 -16.01 -12.25 1.54
N TYR A 123 -15.79 -10.95 1.73
CA TYR A 123 -14.48 -10.33 1.41
C TYR A 123 -13.35 -10.90 2.28
N VAL A 124 -13.59 -11.08 3.58
CA VAL A 124 -12.61 -11.66 4.51
C VAL A 124 -12.22 -13.08 4.10
N LYS A 125 -13.21 -13.94 3.83
CA LYS A 125 -12.97 -15.34 3.43
C LYS A 125 -12.26 -15.43 2.08
N GLU A 126 -12.61 -14.56 1.14
CA GLU A 126 -11.97 -14.52 -0.18
C GLU A 126 -10.51 -14.06 -0.07
N ALA A 127 -10.22 -13.00 0.66
CA ALA A 127 -8.86 -12.50 0.89
C ALA A 127 -8.01 -13.57 1.61
N ALA A 128 -8.53 -14.20 2.66
CA ALA A 128 -7.86 -15.28 3.37
C ALA A 128 -7.51 -16.45 2.44
N ARG A 129 -8.45 -16.84 1.56
CA ARG A 129 -8.23 -17.90 0.57
C ARG A 129 -7.14 -17.52 -0.43
N MET A 130 -7.13 -16.27 -0.92
CA MET A 130 -6.12 -15.78 -1.88
C MET A 130 -4.69 -15.88 -1.34
N VAL A 131 -4.50 -15.65 -0.04
CA VAL A 131 -3.18 -15.75 0.60
C VAL A 131 -2.90 -17.14 1.20
N GLY A 132 -3.78 -18.12 0.99
CA GLY A 132 -3.60 -19.50 1.47
C GLY A 132 -3.71 -19.66 2.99
N LEU A 133 -4.58 -18.88 3.63
CA LEU A 133 -4.95 -19.09 5.03
C LEU A 133 -6.09 -20.10 5.15
N SER A 134 -6.00 -21.03 6.11
CA SER A 134 -7.11 -21.93 6.43
C SER A 134 -8.18 -21.20 7.23
N PRO A 135 -9.47 -21.57 7.08
CA PRO A 135 -10.59 -20.90 7.78
C PRO A 135 -10.42 -20.83 9.30
N GLU A 136 -9.81 -21.86 9.90
CA GLU A 136 -9.62 -21.94 11.36
C GLU A 136 -8.68 -20.85 11.91
N ILE A 137 -7.89 -20.22 11.05
CA ILE A 137 -6.99 -19.14 11.44
C ILE A 137 -7.78 -17.84 11.69
N LEU A 138 -8.92 -17.65 11.04
CA LEU A 138 -9.71 -16.43 11.15
C LEU A 138 -10.17 -16.15 12.59
N ASP A 139 -10.46 -17.20 13.37
CA ASP A 139 -10.91 -17.06 14.75
C ASP A 139 -9.75 -16.94 15.76
N LYS A 140 -8.50 -17.15 15.32
CA LYS A 140 -7.32 -17.07 16.18
C LYS A 140 -6.84 -15.62 16.35
N SER A 141 -6.17 -15.38 17.47
CA SER A 141 -5.44 -14.14 17.66
C SER A 141 -4.24 -14.09 16.71
N PRO A 142 -4.00 -12.96 16.02
CA PRO A 142 -2.80 -12.79 15.20
C PRO A 142 -1.51 -13.06 15.99
N PHE A 143 -1.52 -12.78 17.28
CA PHE A 143 -0.33 -12.92 18.13
C PHE A 143 0.08 -14.37 18.42
N GLU A 144 -0.85 -15.32 18.22
CA GLU A 144 -0.60 -16.77 18.39
C GLU A 144 -0.05 -17.44 17.11
N LEU A 145 -0.01 -16.72 16.00
CA LEU A 145 0.38 -17.26 14.70
C LEU A 145 1.90 -17.28 14.50
N SER A 146 2.36 -18.19 13.64
CA SER A 146 3.73 -18.14 13.11
C SER A 146 3.97 -16.87 12.29
N GLY A 147 5.23 -16.44 12.18
CA GLY A 147 5.57 -15.23 11.41
C GLY A 147 5.06 -15.24 9.97
N GLY A 148 5.14 -16.41 9.30
CA GLY A 148 4.60 -16.57 7.94
C GLY A 148 3.08 -16.47 7.87
N GLN A 149 2.36 -16.95 8.87
CA GLN A 149 0.90 -16.80 8.97
C GLN A 149 0.51 -15.35 9.25
N LYS A 150 1.18 -14.69 10.22
CA LYS A 150 0.99 -13.24 10.50
C LYS A 150 1.15 -12.40 9.25
N ARG A 151 2.22 -12.65 8.48
CA ARG A 151 2.49 -11.93 7.24
C ARG A 151 1.37 -12.12 6.21
N ARG A 152 0.84 -13.33 6.08
CA ARG A 152 -0.30 -13.60 5.19
C ARG A 152 -1.59 -12.94 5.66
N VAL A 153 -1.86 -12.89 6.97
CA VAL A 153 -3.00 -12.14 7.53
C VAL A 153 -2.87 -10.64 7.21
N ALA A 154 -1.68 -10.07 7.37
CA ALA A 154 -1.43 -8.66 7.09
C ALA A 154 -1.48 -8.28 5.60
N ILE A 155 -1.35 -9.26 4.70
CA ILE A 155 -1.48 -9.07 3.25
C ILE A 155 -2.94 -9.24 2.80
N ALA A 156 -3.71 -10.07 3.50
CA ALA A 156 -5.12 -10.31 3.23
C ALA A 156 -5.98 -9.09 3.51
#